data_1689b5ab8758a65172dc25b8236c3814
#
_entry.id   1689b5ab8758a65172dc25b8236c3814
#
_cell.length_a   1.000
_cell.length_b   1.000
_cell.length_c   1.000
_cell.angle_alpha   90.00
_cell.angle_beta   90.00
_cell.angle_gamma   90.00
#
_symmetry.space_group_name_H-M   'P 1'
#
loop_
_entity.id
_entity.type
_entity.pdbx_description
1 polymer ?
#
loop_
_entity_poly.entity_id
_entity_poly.type
_entity_poly.pdbx_seq_one_letter_code
_entity_poly.pdbx_strand_id
1 'polypeptide(L)'
;MGSRTAIMSLLTFADKVYPSHWDDHKEILSKMDLQGEYQEKNLRTVLAALDVIKKLGLMHVGDVDMKSAIVQTAARTDFHGRWEKLSDTPYTICDIGHNEHGLKYNFAQLRKMMESGQFSKLILVYGSVADKDVDAALRHLPEQAVCIFTQANSKRALAAEKIKEKYLAYCAETSRDAGEIH
;
A
#
# COMPACT_ATOMS: atom_id res chain seq x y z
N MET A 1 17.72 1.94 -17.81
CA MET A 1 17.70 0.50 -17.48
C MET A 1 18.27 0.15 -16.10
N GLY A 2 18.99 1.04 -15.42
CA GLY A 2 19.70 0.73 -14.15
C GLY A 2 18.86 0.65 -12.88
N SER A 3 17.70 1.34 -12.78
CA SER A 3 17.01 1.48 -11.48
C SER A 3 16.23 0.22 -11.03
N ARG A 4 15.63 -0.54 -11.93
CA ARG A 4 14.89 -1.76 -11.59
C ARG A 4 15.80 -2.88 -11.08
N THR A 5 16.98 -3.02 -11.65
CA THR A 5 17.96 -4.05 -11.23
C THR A 5 18.51 -3.77 -9.84
N ALA A 6 18.76 -2.50 -9.50
CA ALA A 6 19.25 -2.11 -8.18
C ALA A 6 18.19 -2.35 -7.07
N ILE A 7 16.93 -2.05 -7.33
CA ILE A 7 15.83 -2.28 -6.38
C ILE A 7 15.60 -3.79 -6.16
N MET A 8 15.60 -4.59 -7.22
CA MET A 8 15.49 -6.05 -7.12
C MET A 8 16.66 -6.66 -6.34
N SER A 9 17.87 -6.15 -6.52
CA SER A 9 19.06 -6.59 -5.77
C SER A 9 18.97 -6.25 -4.29
N LEU A 10 18.43 -5.08 -3.93
CA LEU A 10 18.19 -4.68 -2.53
C LEU A 10 17.12 -5.55 -1.86
N LEU A 11 16.00 -5.84 -2.54
CA LEU A 11 14.96 -6.73 -2.03
C LEU A 11 15.49 -8.14 -1.82
N THR A 12 16.24 -8.69 -2.79
CA THR A 12 16.85 -10.01 -2.68
C THR A 12 17.91 -10.05 -1.57
N PHE A 13 18.64 -8.96 -1.38
CA PHE A 13 19.60 -8.82 -0.29
C PHE A 13 18.91 -8.74 1.06
N ALA A 14 17.83 -7.97 1.18
CA ALA A 14 17.03 -7.87 2.39
C ALA A 14 16.48 -9.24 2.83
N ASP A 15 15.95 -10.02 1.89
CA ASP A 15 15.42 -11.36 2.18
C ASP A 15 16.51 -12.37 2.61
N LYS A 16 17.77 -12.17 2.17
CA LYS A 16 18.89 -13.04 2.55
C LYS A 16 19.58 -12.64 3.86
N VAL A 17 19.67 -11.33 4.14
CA VAL A 17 20.48 -10.80 5.23
C VAL A 17 19.67 -10.64 6.53
N TYR A 18 18.37 -10.43 6.44
CA TYR A 18 17.51 -10.15 7.59
C TYR A 18 16.56 -11.24 8.07
N PRO A 19 16.55 -12.50 7.57
CA PRO A 19 15.66 -13.51 8.12
C PRO A 19 15.88 -13.77 9.62
N SER A 20 17.15 -13.65 10.09
CA SER A 20 17.54 -13.89 11.47
C SER A 20 17.36 -12.70 12.42
N HIS A 21 17.29 -11.48 11.88
CA HIS A 21 17.11 -10.24 12.67
C HIS A 21 15.67 -9.69 12.60
N TRP A 22 14.80 -10.36 11.85
CA TRP A 22 13.44 -9.89 11.65
C TRP A 22 12.64 -9.81 12.96
N ASP A 23 12.82 -10.77 13.85
CA ASP A 23 12.10 -10.80 15.13
C ASP A 23 12.45 -9.61 16.01
N ASP A 24 13.68 -9.11 15.94
CA ASP A 24 14.12 -7.91 16.67
C ASP A 24 13.43 -6.63 16.16
N HIS A 25 12.85 -6.68 14.95
CA HIS A 25 12.21 -5.52 14.32
C HIS A 25 10.68 -5.54 14.37
N LYS A 26 10.07 -6.60 14.88
CA LYS A 26 8.61 -6.68 15.09
C LYS A 26 8.09 -5.55 15.98
N GLU A 27 8.86 -5.21 17.00
CA GLU A 27 8.53 -4.10 17.89
C GLU A 27 8.56 -2.75 17.16
N ILE A 28 9.53 -2.54 16.27
CA ILE A 28 9.59 -1.32 15.43
C ILE A 28 8.36 -1.26 14.55
N LEU A 29 8.05 -2.34 13.83
CA LEU A 29 6.90 -2.44 12.94
C LEU A 29 5.59 -2.11 13.66
N SER A 30 5.40 -2.64 14.88
CA SER A 30 4.18 -2.42 15.65
C SER A 30 3.99 -0.97 16.13
N LYS A 31 5.08 -0.20 16.18
CA LYS A 31 5.10 1.21 16.63
C LYS A 31 5.13 2.22 15.48
N MET A 32 5.31 1.76 14.24
CA MET A 32 5.38 2.66 13.09
C MET A 32 4.08 3.44 12.90
N ASP A 33 4.21 4.72 12.59
CA ASP A 33 3.09 5.60 12.21
C ASP A 33 2.62 5.38 10.76
N LEU A 34 3.48 4.82 9.89
CA LEU A 34 3.10 4.32 8.58
C LEU A 34 2.46 2.93 8.72
N GLN A 35 1.18 2.85 8.50
CA GLN A 35 0.38 1.63 8.67
C GLN A 35 0.23 0.84 7.35
N GLY A 36 -0.34 -0.37 7.43
CA GLY A 36 -0.57 -1.26 6.31
C GLY A 36 0.35 -2.48 6.33
N GLU A 37 -0.20 -3.67 6.02
CA GLU A 37 0.56 -4.95 6.06
C GLU A 37 1.77 -4.96 5.12
N TYR A 38 1.75 -4.17 4.04
CA TYR A 38 2.89 -4.06 3.12
C TYR A 38 4.10 -3.32 3.72
N GLN A 39 3.94 -2.59 4.84
CA GLN A 39 5.03 -1.87 5.49
C GLN A 39 6.09 -2.81 6.08
N GLU A 40 5.73 -4.03 6.38
CA GLU A 40 6.71 -5.05 6.77
C GLU A 40 7.82 -5.20 5.73
N LYS A 41 7.45 -5.29 4.44
CA LYS A 41 8.42 -5.40 3.35
C LYS A 41 9.22 -4.11 3.16
N ASN A 42 8.56 -2.97 3.29
CA ASN A 42 9.21 -1.67 3.19
C ASN A 42 10.25 -1.50 4.30
N LEU A 43 9.91 -1.82 5.55
CA LEU A 43 10.83 -1.77 6.69
C LEU A 43 12.07 -2.64 6.44
N ARG A 44 11.89 -3.89 5.99
CA ARG A 44 13.01 -4.79 5.66
C ARG A 44 13.96 -4.16 4.63
N THR A 45 13.40 -3.54 3.60
CA THR A 45 14.19 -2.86 2.56
C THR A 45 14.95 -1.65 3.12
N VAL A 46 14.30 -0.85 3.96
CA VAL A 46 14.93 0.31 4.62
C VAL A 46 16.09 -0.13 5.50
N LEU A 47 15.90 -1.15 6.33
CA LEU A 47 16.94 -1.65 7.22
C LEU A 47 18.14 -2.21 6.45
N ALA A 48 17.88 -2.95 5.36
CA ALA A 48 18.95 -3.43 4.48
C ALA A 48 19.74 -2.28 3.84
N ALA A 49 19.02 -1.25 3.37
CA ALA A 49 19.66 -0.06 2.80
C ALA A 49 20.51 0.70 3.83
N LEU A 50 20.01 0.88 5.04
CA LEU A 50 20.73 1.53 6.12
C LEU A 50 22.00 0.77 6.52
N ASP A 51 21.93 -0.58 6.55
CA ASP A 51 23.12 -1.40 6.82
C ASP A 51 24.21 -1.22 5.75
N VAL A 52 23.82 -1.19 4.49
CA VAL A 52 24.77 -0.90 3.39
C VAL A 52 25.38 0.49 3.52
N ILE A 53 24.56 1.51 3.79
CA ILE A 53 25.01 2.90 3.95
C ILE A 53 26.01 3.03 5.12
N LYS A 54 25.72 2.37 6.25
CA LYS A 54 26.62 2.31 7.41
C LYS A 54 27.95 1.62 7.06
N LYS A 55 27.91 0.46 6.40
CA LYS A 55 29.10 -0.30 5.98
C LYS A 55 30.00 0.48 5.01
N LEU A 56 29.41 1.30 4.17
CA LEU A 56 30.14 2.16 3.24
C LEU A 56 30.68 3.45 3.90
N GLY A 57 30.38 3.70 5.18
CA GLY A 57 30.78 4.91 5.87
C GLY A 57 30.16 6.20 5.34
N LEU A 58 29.05 6.09 4.59
CA LEU A 58 28.38 7.25 3.98
C LEU A 58 27.52 8.03 4.98
N MET A 59 27.17 7.41 6.09
CA MET A 59 26.37 8.03 7.14
C MET A 59 26.64 7.38 8.49
N HIS A 60 26.76 8.21 9.53
CA HIS A 60 26.81 7.76 10.91
C HIS A 60 25.46 8.04 11.59
N VAL A 61 24.62 7.02 11.69
CA VAL A 61 23.33 7.11 12.37
C VAL A 61 23.32 6.17 13.55
N GLY A 62 23.03 6.70 14.74
CA GLY A 62 22.84 5.90 15.95
C GLY A 62 21.60 5.02 15.86
N ASP A 63 21.63 3.84 16.50
CA ASP A 63 20.49 2.91 16.43
C ASP A 63 19.22 3.49 17.07
N VAL A 64 19.36 4.29 18.11
CA VAL A 64 18.24 4.96 18.78
C VAL A 64 17.59 5.99 17.84
N ASP A 65 18.42 6.79 17.15
CA ASP A 65 17.92 7.80 16.22
C ASP A 65 17.25 7.15 15.00
N MET A 66 17.83 6.07 14.50
CA MET A 66 17.27 5.27 13.42
C MET A 66 15.88 4.71 13.79
N LYS A 67 15.78 4.04 14.94
CA LYS A 67 14.50 3.50 15.42
C LYS A 67 13.44 4.58 15.58
N SER A 68 13.80 5.70 16.21
CA SER A 68 12.92 6.85 16.41
C SER A 68 12.46 7.46 15.08
N ALA A 69 13.35 7.58 14.09
CA ALA A 69 13.00 8.11 12.77
C ALA A 69 12.05 7.18 12.02
N ILE A 70 12.28 5.87 12.06
CA ILE A 70 11.39 4.88 11.40
C ILE A 70 10.00 4.88 12.02
N VAL A 71 9.91 4.90 13.35
CA VAL A 71 8.63 4.87 14.07
C VAL A 71 7.79 6.12 13.79
N GLN A 72 8.43 7.28 13.57
CA GLN A 72 7.79 8.57 13.39
C GLN A 72 7.95 9.11 11.96
N THR A 73 8.04 8.26 10.98
CA THR A 73 8.32 8.69 9.59
C THR A 73 7.24 9.64 9.07
N ALA A 74 5.96 9.28 9.19
CA ALA A 74 4.87 10.14 8.72
C ALA A 74 4.85 11.47 9.46
N ALA A 75 4.89 11.45 10.79
CA ALA A 75 4.86 12.66 11.62
C ALA A 75 6.02 13.61 11.35
N ARG A 76 7.24 13.08 11.11
CA ARG A 76 8.44 13.90 10.85
C ARG A 76 8.54 14.46 9.44
N THR A 77 7.91 13.81 8.48
CA THR A 77 8.02 14.18 7.06
C THR A 77 6.73 14.73 6.47
N ASP A 78 5.67 14.85 7.29
CA ASP A 78 4.32 15.23 6.84
C ASP A 78 3.84 14.34 5.67
N PHE A 79 4.12 13.04 5.78
CA PHE A 79 3.84 12.08 4.72
C PHE A 79 2.49 11.40 4.93
N HIS A 80 1.58 11.54 3.98
CA HIS A 80 0.21 11.08 4.03
C HIS A 80 -0.10 9.95 3.03
N GLY A 81 -1.21 9.24 3.25
CA GLY A 81 -1.78 8.30 2.30
C GLY A 81 -1.05 6.94 2.26
N ARG A 82 -0.59 6.43 3.38
CA ARG A 82 -0.07 5.07 3.52
C ARG A 82 -0.84 4.31 4.60
N TRP A 83 -1.98 3.76 4.23
CA TRP A 83 -2.95 3.14 5.15
C TRP A 83 -3.31 4.08 6.31
N GLU A 84 -3.46 5.35 5.97
CA GLU A 84 -3.67 6.43 6.93
C GLU A 84 -5.10 6.44 7.41
N LYS A 85 -5.29 6.35 8.73
CA LYS A 85 -6.60 6.50 9.34
C LYS A 85 -6.99 7.97 9.40
N LEU A 86 -8.03 8.34 8.65
CA LEU A 86 -8.55 9.71 8.61
C LEU A 86 -9.65 9.96 9.64
N SER A 87 -10.44 8.92 10.01
CA SER A 87 -11.57 9.04 10.93
C SER A 87 -11.86 7.71 11.62
N ASP A 88 -12.43 7.77 12.81
CA ASP A 88 -12.95 6.62 13.54
C ASP A 88 -14.46 6.38 13.26
N THR A 89 -15.20 7.43 12.89
CA THR A 89 -16.65 7.34 12.65
C THR A 89 -17.07 8.25 11.48
N PRO A 90 -17.34 7.69 10.30
CA PRO A 90 -17.08 6.31 9.90
C PRO A 90 -15.58 5.98 9.90
N TYR A 91 -15.23 4.72 10.13
CA TYR A 91 -13.83 4.29 10.05
C TYR A 91 -13.32 4.46 8.61
N THR A 92 -12.40 5.39 8.44
CA THR A 92 -11.96 5.83 7.11
C THR A 92 -10.45 5.68 6.98
N ILE A 93 -10.01 4.97 5.95
CA ILE A 93 -8.61 4.78 5.58
C ILE A 93 -8.33 5.46 4.24
N CYS A 94 -7.20 6.12 4.14
CA CYS A 94 -6.66 6.65 2.89
C CYS A 94 -5.36 5.92 2.52
N ASP A 95 -5.27 5.49 1.27
CA ASP A 95 -4.04 4.94 0.71
C ASP A 95 -3.85 5.40 -0.74
N ILE A 96 -2.65 5.88 -1.07
CA ILE A 96 -2.28 6.36 -2.41
C ILE A 96 -1.64 5.27 -3.28
N GLY A 97 -1.76 4.01 -2.89
CA GLY A 97 -1.35 2.87 -3.71
C GLY A 97 -2.02 2.93 -5.08
N HIS A 98 -1.22 2.89 -6.14
CA HIS A 98 -1.70 3.08 -7.51
C HIS A 98 -1.13 2.07 -8.50
N ASN A 99 -0.37 1.09 -8.03
CA ASN A 99 0.10 -0.03 -8.84
C ASN A 99 -0.55 -1.33 -8.39
N GLU A 100 -0.67 -2.30 -9.30
CA GLU A 100 -1.28 -3.60 -9.03
C GLU A 100 -0.77 -4.26 -7.76
N HIS A 101 0.55 -4.26 -7.58
CA HIS A 101 1.19 -4.91 -6.44
C HIS A 101 0.77 -4.30 -5.10
N GLY A 102 0.78 -2.96 -4.98
CA GLY A 102 0.32 -2.27 -3.76
C GLY A 102 -1.16 -2.46 -3.51
N LEU A 103 -2.00 -2.29 -4.55
CA LEU A 103 -3.44 -2.45 -4.44
C LEU A 103 -3.86 -3.87 -4.06
N LYS A 104 -3.15 -4.89 -4.55
CA LYS A 104 -3.36 -6.28 -4.14
C LYS A 104 -3.25 -6.47 -2.62
N TYR A 105 -2.23 -5.86 -1.99
CA TYR A 105 -2.08 -5.92 -0.52
C TYR A 105 -3.18 -5.13 0.20
N ASN A 106 -3.48 -3.92 -0.26
CA ASN A 106 -4.51 -3.08 0.32
C ASN A 106 -5.87 -3.79 0.30
N PHE A 107 -6.27 -4.32 -0.84
CA PHE A 107 -7.53 -5.02 -0.98
C PHE A 107 -7.56 -6.36 -0.24
N ALA A 108 -6.43 -7.07 -0.12
CA ALA A 108 -6.34 -8.26 0.72
C ALA A 108 -6.53 -7.91 2.20
N GLN A 109 -5.94 -6.82 2.67
CA GLN A 109 -6.12 -6.34 4.05
C GLN A 109 -7.57 -5.94 4.32
N LEU A 110 -8.22 -5.21 3.39
CA LEU A 110 -9.64 -4.87 3.50
C LEU A 110 -10.53 -6.11 3.57
N ARG A 111 -10.28 -7.14 2.74
CA ARG A 111 -11.02 -8.41 2.82
C ARG A 111 -10.89 -9.07 4.19
N LYS A 112 -9.69 -9.16 4.74
CA LYS A 112 -9.48 -9.72 6.09
C LYS A 112 -10.26 -8.95 7.16
N MET A 113 -10.29 -7.61 7.06
CA MET A 113 -11.06 -6.78 8.00
C MET A 113 -12.57 -7.04 7.91
N MET A 114 -13.09 -7.25 6.71
CA MET A 114 -14.50 -7.63 6.50
C MET A 114 -14.77 -9.05 7.02
N GLU A 115 -13.93 -10.02 6.68
CA GLU A 115 -14.05 -11.43 7.09
C GLU A 115 -13.96 -11.61 8.62
N SER A 116 -13.21 -10.73 9.30
CA SER A 116 -13.12 -10.75 10.77
C SER A 116 -14.40 -10.28 11.48
N GLY A 117 -15.37 -9.74 10.74
CA GLY A 117 -16.60 -9.16 11.29
C GLY A 117 -16.40 -7.81 11.97
N GLN A 118 -15.22 -7.20 11.85
CA GLN A 118 -14.94 -5.87 12.41
C GLN A 118 -15.84 -4.79 11.79
N PHE A 119 -16.19 -4.98 10.51
CA PHE A 119 -17.06 -4.06 9.76
C PHE A 119 -18.13 -4.85 9.00
N SER A 120 -19.31 -4.28 8.89
CA SER A 120 -20.47 -4.88 8.19
C SER A 120 -20.60 -4.41 6.75
N LYS A 121 -19.96 -3.29 6.39
CA LYS A 121 -20.03 -2.69 5.06
C LYS A 121 -18.68 -2.07 4.68
N LEU A 122 -18.27 -2.28 3.43
CA LEU A 122 -17.10 -1.64 2.84
C LEU A 122 -17.57 -0.69 1.73
N ILE A 123 -17.20 0.58 1.85
CA ILE A 123 -17.34 1.57 0.80
C ILE A 123 -15.96 1.89 0.28
N LEU A 124 -15.72 1.66 -1.00
CA LEU A 124 -14.44 1.88 -1.64
C LEU A 124 -14.54 3.04 -2.63
N VAL A 125 -13.87 4.13 -2.33
CA VAL A 125 -13.70 5.26 -3.27
C VAL A 125 -12.41 5.03 -4.05
N TYR A 126 -12.49 4.84 -5.37
CA TYR A 126 -11.34 4.53 -6.20
C TYR A 126 -11.24 5.44 -7.43
N GLY A 127 -10.06 5.98 -7.63
CA GLY A 127 -9.68 6.75 -8.81
C GLY A 127 -8.28 6.37 -9.27
N SER A 128 -7.98 6.58 -10.54
CA SER A 128 -6.69 6.25 -11.12
C SER A 128 -6.25 7.26 -12.16
N VAL A 129 -4.99 7.16 -12.57
CA VAL A 129 -4.43 7.92 -13.70
C VAL A 129 -4.38 7.03 -14.94
N ALA A 130 -4.48 7.65 -16.13
CA ALA A 130 -4.62 6.95 -17.41
C ALA A 130 -3.39 6.12 -17.83
N ASP A 131 -2.22 6.41 -17.27
CA ASP A 131 -0.95 5.73 -17.54
C ASP A 131 -0.69 4.49 -16.66
N LYS A 132 -1.66 4.07 -15.85
CA LYS A 132 -1.57 2.88 -15.00
C LYS A 132 -2.41 1.73 -15.56
N ASP A 133 -2.00 0.52 -15.22
CA ASP A 133 -2.78 -0.69 -15.53
C ASP A 133 -3.96 -0.80 -14.56
N VAL A 134 -5.07 -0.14 -14.95
CA VAL A 134 -6.30 -0.12 -14.17
C VAL A 134 -6.98 -1.48 -14.21
N ASP A 135 -6.89 -2.22 -15.32
CA ASP A 135 -7.51 -3.53 -15.45
C ASP A 135 -6.91 -4.54 -14.46
N ALA A 136 -5.59 -4.51 -14.29
CA ALA A 136 -4.92 -5.32 -13.27
C ALA A 136 -5.37 -4.95 -11.84
N ALA A 137 -5.56 -3.65 -11.56
CA ALA A 137 -6.04 -3.20 -10.25
C ALA A 137 -7.47 -3.64 -9.96
N LEU A 138 -8.38 -3.50 -10.94
CA LEU A 138 -9.80 -3.81 -10.80
C LEU A 138 -10.07 -5.29 -10.49
N ARG A 139 -9.20 -6.20 -10.95
CA ARG A 139 -9.28 -7.65 -10.63
C ARG A 139 -9.16 -7.96 -9.14
N HIS A 140 -8.56 -7.08 -8.39
CA HIS A 140 -8.32 -7.27 -6.95
C HIS A 140 -9.36 -6.60 -6.05
N LEU A 141 -10.32 -5.84 -6.61
CA LEU A 141 -11.36 -5.19 -5.82
C LEU A 141 -12.11 -6.21 -4.93
N PRO A 142 -12.44 -5.88 -3.68
CA PRO A 142 -13.28 -6.73 -2.83
C PRO A 142 -14.69 -6.89 -3.41
N GLU A 143 -15.21 -8.12 -3.46
CA GLU A 143 -16.50 -8.43 -4.10
C GLU A 143 -17.72 -7.79 -3.44
N GLN A 144 -17.65 -7.59 -2.13
CA GLN A 144 -18.78 -7.05 -1.35
C GLN A 144 -18.67 -5.54 -1.12
N ALA A 145 -17.77 -4.87 -1.82
CA ALA A 145 -17.60 -3.44 -1.66
C ALA A 145 -18.65 -2.67 -2.45
N VAL A 146 -19.21 -1.61 -1.85
CA VAL A 146 -19.87 -0.54 -2.58
C VAL A 146 -18.79 0.29 -3.24
N CYS A 147 -18.71 0.28 -4.56
CA CYS A 147 -17.68 0.97 -5.31
C CYS A 147 -18.15 2.35 -5.77
N ILE A 148 -17.40 3.37 -5.41
CA ILE A 148 -17.57 4.75 -5.90
C ILE A 148 -16.36 5.07 -6.75
N PHE A 149 -16.55 5.17 -8.06
CA PHE A 149 -15.48 5.56 -8.96
C PHE A 149 -15.41 7.08 -9.07
N THR A 150 -14.19 7.59 -9.01
CA THR A 150 -13.94 9.04 -9.02
C THR A 150 -12.74 9.41 -9.88
N GLN A 151 -12.59 10.68 -10.18
CA GLN A 151 -11.44 11.20 -10.89
C GLN A 151 -10.91 12.47 -10.23
N ALA A 152 -9.60 12.63 -10.19
CA ALA A 152 -8.98 13.86 -9.74
C ALA A 152 -9.12 14.96 -10.80
N ASN A 153 -9.10 16.23 -10.38
CA ASN A 153 -9.01 17.35 -11.31
C ASN A 153 -7.57 17.48 -11.86
N SER A 154 -7.21 16.54 -12.72
CA SER A 154 -5.88 16.42 -13.33
C SER A 154 -5.98 15.92 -14.76
N LYS A 155 -5.12 16.46 -15.64
CA LYS A 155 -5.02 16.01 -17.04
C LYS A 155 -4.60 14.54 -17.19
N ARG A 156 -4.00 13.96 -16.14
CA ARG A 156 -3.59 12.56 -16.11
C ARG A 156 -4.68 11.63 -15.58
N ALA A 157 -5.74 12.16 -14.98
CA ALA A 157 -6.78 11.34 -14.39
C ALA A 157 -7.50 10.52 -15.47
N LEU A 158 -7.77 9.26 -15.17
CA LEU A 158 -8.71 8.46 -15.95
C LEU A 158 -10.13 8.85 -15.55
N ALA A 159 -11.01 9.05 -16.53
CA ALA A 159 -12.41 9.40 -16.26
C ALA A 159 -13.08 8.31 -15.42
N ALA A 160 -13.88 8.71 -14.43
CA ALA A 160 -14.57 7.79 -13.52
C ALA A 160 -15.48 6.80 -14.30
N GLU A 161 -16.16 7.28 -15.33
CA GLU A 161 -17.00 6.48 -16.21
C GLU A 161 -16.21 5.38 -16.92
N LYS A 162 -14.98 5.67 -17.36
CA LYS A 162 -14.10 4.66 -17.98
C LYS A 162 -13.64 3.60 -17.00
N ILE A 163 -13.40 3.97 -15.75
CA ILE A 163 -13.06 2.99 -14.70
C ILE A 163 -14.25 2.09 -14.44
N LYS A 164 -15.45 2.66 -14.35
CA LYS A 164 -16.72 1.94 -14.17
C LYS A 164 -16.98 0.97 -15.33
N GLU A 165 -16.86 1.42 -16.57
CA GLU A 165 -17.01 0.59 -17.76
C GLU A 165 -16.08 -0.62 -17.74
N LYS A 166 -14.79 -0.41 -17.46
CA LYS A 166 -13.78 -1.47 -17.35
C LYS A 166 -14.13 -2.48 -16.25
N TYR A 167 -14.57 -2.01 -15.10
CA TYR A 167 -14.95 -2.89 -14.00
C TYR A 167 -16.19 -3.72 -14.33
N LEU A 168 -17.22 -3.13 -14.94
CA LEU A 168 -18.40 -3.85 -15.39
C LEU A 168 -18.09 -4.89 -16.47
N ALA A 169 -17.20 -4.57 -17.42
CA ALA A 169 -16.73 -5.52 -18.41
C ALA A 169 -16.03 -6.72 -17.77
N TYR A 170 -15.12 -6.45 -16.83
CA TYR A 170 -14.44 -7.51 -16.07
C TYR A 170 -15.43 -8.39 -15.28
N CYS A 171 -16.41 -7.80 -14.62
CA CYS A 171 -17.43 -8.55 -13.89
C CYS A 171 -18.25 -9.44 -14.82
N ALA A 172 -18.65 -8.94 -15.99
CA ALA A 172 -19.39 -9.70 -16.99
C ALA A 172 -18.58 -10.88 -17.54
N GLU A 173 -17.30 -10.67 -17.86
CA GLU A 173 -16.40 -11.72 -18.37
C GLU A 173 -16.13 -12.84 -17.35
N THR A 174 -16.10 -12.49 -16.07
CA THR A 174 -15.76 -13.43 -14.98
C THR A 174 -16.98 -13.97 -14.25
N SER A 175 -18.20 -13.59 -14.65
CA SER A 175 -19.45 -13.91 -13.94
C SER A 175 -19.45 -13.47 -12.47
N ARG A 176 -18.71 -12.40 -12.19
CA ARG A 176 -18.61 -11.79 -10.86
C ARG A 176 -19.76 -10.82 -10.64
N ASP A 177 -20.33 -10.81 -9.44
CA ASP A 177 -21.27 -9.78 -9.04
C ASP A 177 -20.55 -8.43 -8.92
N ALA A 178 -20.99 -7.44 -9.65
CA ALA A 178 -20.42 -6.10 -9.62
C ALA A 178 -20.77 -5.33 -8.32
N GLY A 179 -21.82 -5.76 -7.62
CA GLY A 179 -22.33 -5.09 -6.43
C GLY A 179 -22.94 -3.72 -6.73
N GLU A 180 -22.98 -2.86 -5.70
CA GLU A 180 -23.48 -1.48 -5.82
C GLU A 180 -22.37 -0.55 -6.34
N ILE A 181 -22.63 0.19 -7.43
CA ILE A 181 -21.65 1.06 -8.11
C ILE A 181 -22.22 2.47 -8.32
N HIS A 182 -21.45 3.45 -7.95
CA HIS A 182 -21.74 4.88 -8.13
C HIS A 182 -20.68 5.60 -8.95
#